data_285012a61ccdaee7c5fd5552803fa177
#
_entry.id   285012a61ccdaee7c5fd5552803fa177
#
_cell.length_a   1.000
_cell.length_b   1.000
_cell.length_c   1.000
_cell.angle_alpha   90.00
_cell.angle_beta   90.00
_cell.angle_gamma   90.00
#
_symmetry.space_group_name_H-M   'P 1'
#
loop_
_entity.id
_entity.type
_entity.pdbx_description
1 polymer ?
#
loop_
_entity_poly.entity_id
_entity_poly.type
_entity_poly.pdbx_seq_one_letter_code
_entity_poly.pdbx_strand_id
1 'polypeptide(L)'
;MEGSDFLLAGVLFLFAAVAAVPLASRLGIGAVLGYLLAGIAIGPWGLGFISDVDEILHFSELGVVFLMFIIGLELNPSKLWQLRRSIFGVGAAQVLLSAALLAGLLMLTHFSWQAAVVGGIGLAMSSTAMALQLMREKGMNRSESGQLGFSVLLFQDLAVIPALALVPLLAGSADEHFDWMKIGMKVLAFVGMLIGGRYLLRPVFRFIAASGVREVFTAATLLLVLGSALFMDALGLSMALGTFIAGVLLAESEYRHELETAIDPFKGLLLGLFFISVGMSLNLGVLYTHLLWVVISVVVLVAVKILVLYLLARLYGVRSSERMQFAGVLSQGGEFAFVLFSTASSQRLFQGDQMALLLVTVTLSMMTTPLLMKLVDKWLSRQFNGPEEEDEKRWVNDDKPQVIVVGFGRFGQVIGRLLMANKMRITVLERDISAVNLMRKYGYKVYYGDATQVDLLRSAGAEAAESIVITCNEPEDTMKLVEICQQHFPHLHILARARGRVEAHELLQAGVTQFSRETFSSALELGRKTLVTLGMHPHQAQRAQLHFRRLDMRMLRELIPMHADTVQISRAREARRELEEIFQREMQQERRQLDGWDEFE
;
A
#
# COMPACT_ATOMS: atom_id res chain seq x y z
N MET A 1 -25.07 -22.92 -20.78
CA MET A 1 -25.88 -22.76 -19.53
C MET A 1 -27.24 -22.17 -19.88
N GLU A 2 -28.33 -22.75 -19.41
CA GLU A 2 -29.65 -22.11 -19.47
C GLU A 2 -29.60 -20.84 -18.59
N GLY A 3 -30.40 -19.81 -18.91
CA GLY A 3 -30.30 -18.51 -18.22
C GLY A 3 -30.50 -18.56 -16.69
N SER A 4 -31.17 -19.62 -16.17
CA SER A 4 -31.32 -19.90 -14.75
C SER A 4 -30.02 -20.30 -14.07
N ASP A 5 -29.17 -21.07 -14.75
CA ASP A 5 -27.91 -21.57 -14.20
C ASP A 5 -26.86 -20.46 -14.08
N PHE A 6 -26.85 -19.53 -15.06
CA PHE A 6 -26.01 -18.35 -14.99
C PHE A 6 -26.36 -17.42 -13.82
N LEU A 7 -27.67 -17.19 -13.59
CA LEU A 7 -28.12 -16.39 -12.47
C LEU A 7 -27.79 -17.06 -11.12
N LEU A 8 -27.97 -18.39 -11.04
CA LEU A 8 -27.65 -19.16 -9.83
C LEU A 8 -26.13 -19.08 -9.52
N ALA A 9 -25.29 -19.26 -10.55
CA ALA A 9 -23.86 -19.11 -10.39
C ALA A 9 -23.49 -17.69 -9.90
N GLY A 10 -24.07 -16.64 -10.49
CA GLY A 10 -23.86 -15.25 -10.05
C GLY A 10 -24.24 -15.03 -8.59
N VAL A 11 -25.39 -15.57 -8.14
CA VAL A 11 -25.82 -15.47 -6.73
C VAL A 11 -24.85 -16.22 -5.81
N LEU A 12 -24.40 -17.41 -6.17
CA LEU A 12 -23.45 -18.19 -5.39
C LEU A 12 -22.09 -17.47 -5.27
N PHE A 13 -21.62 -16.84 -6.35
CA PHE A 13 -20.39 -16.03 -6.33
C PHE A 13 -20.51 -14.83 -5.40
N LEU A 14 -21.59 -14.07 -5.52
CA LEU A 14 -21.82 -12.91 -4.67
C LEU A 14 -21.96 -13.30 -3.21
N PHE A 15 -22.69 -14.40 -2.93
CA PHE A 15 -22.83 -14.93 -1.57
C PHE A 15 -21.48 -15.35 -0.99
N ALA A 16 -20.68 -16.10 -1.76
CA ALA A 16 -19.36 -16.56 -1.33
C ALA A 16 -18.42 -15.38 -1.07
N ALA A 17 -18.43 -14.36 -1.95
CA ALA A 17 -17.64 -13.14 -1.78
C ALA A 17 -18.04 -12.39 -0.51
N VAL A 18 -19.34 -12.14 -0.31
CA VAL A 18 -19.88 -11.39 0.84
C VAL A 18 -19.64 -12.11 2.15
N ALA A 19 -19.66 -13.45 2.16
CA ALA A 19 -19.42 -14.24 3.37
C ALA A 19 -17.92 -14.36 3.69
N ALA A 20 -17.09 -14.70 2.69
CA ALA A 20 -15.70 -15.06 2.91
C ALA A 20 -14.78 -13.86 3.10
N VAL A 21 -14.99 -12.76 2.37
CA VAL A 21 -14.07 -11.61 2.43
C VAL A 21 -14.09 -10.91 3.79
N PRO A 22 -15.23 -10.59 4.41
CA PRO A 22 -15.23 -10.01 5.75
C PRO A 22 -14.62 -10.94 6.80
N LEU A 23 -14.85 -12.26 6.66
CA LEU A 23 -14.26 -13.25 7.56
C LEU A 23 -12.74 -13.30 7.41
N ALA A 24 -12.25 -13.36 6.18
CA ALA A 24 -10.83 -13.35 5.86
C ALA A 24 -10.14 -12.06 6.36
N SER A 25 -10.80 -10.91 6.17
CA SER A 25 -10.30 -9.61 6.66
C SER A 25 -10.21 -9.55 8.19
N ARG A 26 -11.21 -10.10 8.90
CA ARG A 26 -11.18 -10.19 10.37
C ARG A 26 -10.09 -11.13 10.88
N LEU A 27 -9.76 -12.18 10.13
CA LEU A 27 -8.67 -13.10 10.44
C LEU A 27 -7.29 -12.56 10.04
N GLY A 28 -7.23 -11.38 9.39
CA GLY A 28 -5.97 -10.75 8.95
C GLY A 28 -5.29 -11.46 7.78
N ILE A 29 -6.04 -12.26 6.99
CA ILE A 29 -5.50 -13.00 5.84
C ILE A 29 -5.73 -12.29 4.50
N GLY A 30 -6.47 -11.18 4.50
CA GLY A 30 -6.69 -10.35 3.32
C GLY A 30 -7.80 -10.83 2.38
N ALA A 31 -8.32 -9.91 1.55
CA ALA A 31 -9.48 -10.15 0.69
C ALA A 31 -9.18 -11.19 -0.41
N VAL A 32 -7.99 -11.15 -1.01
CA VAL A 32 -7.59 -12.08 -2.10
C VAL A 32 -7.66 -13.53 -1.65
N LEU A 33 -7.13 -13.82 -0.45
CA LEU A 33 -7.21 -15.17 0.11
C LEU A 33 -8.64 -15.54 0.51
N GLY A 34 -9.45 -14.57 0.94
CA GLY A 34 -10.87 -14.77 1.17
C GLY A 34 -11.59 -15.25 -0.09
N TYR A 35 -11.35 -14.61 -1.22
CA TYR A 35 -11.90 -15.01 -2.52
C TYR A 35 -11.43 -16.40 -2.96
N LEU A 36 -10.13 -16.71 -2.85
CA LEU A 36 -9.59 -18.03 -3.18
C LEU A 36 -10.20 -19.14 -2.33
N LEU A 37 -10.32 -18.94 -1.02
CA LEU A 37 -10.96 -19.89 -0.11
C LEU A 37 -12.45 -20.06 -0.39
N ALA A 38 -13.14 -18.97 -0.76
CA ALA A 38 -14.53 -19.03 -1.19
C ALA A 38 -14.68 -19.91 -2.44
N GLY A 39 -13.78 -19.72 -3.42
CA GLY A 39 -13.73 -20.53 -4.64
C GLY A 39 -13.51 -22.02 -4.36
N ILE A 40 -12.55 -22.35 -3.50
CA ILE A 40 -12.32 -23.73 -3.06
C ILE A 40 -13.58 -24.31 -2.41
N ALA A 41 -14.27 -23.53 -1.57
CA ALA A 41 -15.43 -24.00 -0.85
C ALA A 41 -16.63 -24.29 -1.77
N ILE A 42 -16.92 -23.44 -2.78
CA ILE A 42 -18.06 -23.62 -3.68
C ILE A 42 -17.75 -24.47 -4.92
N GLY A 43 -16.46 -24.67 -5.20
CA GLY A 43 -15.95 -25.38 -6.37
C GLY A 43 -16.11 -26.90 -6.29
N PRO A 44 -15.65 -27.61 -7.35
CA PRO A 44 -15.80 -29.08 -7.49
C PRO A 44 -15.15 -29.88 -6.35
N TRP A 45 -14.11 -29.36 -5.74
CA TRP A 45 -13.38 -30.03 -4.65
C TRP A 45 -13.92 -29.69 -3.25
N GLY A 46 -14.83 -28.72 -3.14
CA GLY A 46 -15.47 -28.35 -1.89
C GLY A 46 -16.90 -28.87 -1.81
N LEU A 47 -17.88 -27.95 -1.78
CA LEU A 47 -19.31 -28.29 -1.71
C LEU A 47 -19.90 -28.71 -3.06
N GLY A 48 -19.19 -28.54 -4.16
CA GLY A 48 -19.60 -28.96 -5.50
C GLY A 48 -20.82 -28.23 -6.05
N PHE A 49 -21.10 -27.01 -5.58
CA PHE A 49 -22.24 -26.22 -6.08
C PHE A 49 -22.07 -25.81 -7.54
N ILE A 50 -20.82 -25.67 -7.99
CA ILE A 50 -20.46 -25.30 -9.34
C ILE A 50 -19.49 -26.36 -9.86
N SER A 51 -19.88 -27.09 -10.90
CA SER A 51 -19.09 -28.16 -11.52
C SER A 51 -18.43 -27.74 -12.83
N ASP A 52 -19.04 -26.81 -13.57
CA ASP A 52 -18.51 -26.29 -14.83
C ASP A 52 -17.72 -25.00 -14.58
N VAL A 53 -16.41 -25.18 -14.41
CA VAL A 53 -15.50 -24.09 -14.07
C VAL A 53 -15.03 -23.32 -15.31
N ASP A 54 -15.01 -23.98 -16.50
CA ASP A 54 -14.39 -23.42 -17.70
C ASP A 54 -15.16 -22.20 -18.25
N GLU A 55 -16.49 -22.26 -18.34
CA GLU A 55 -17.31 -21.12 -18.77
C GLU A 55 -17.16 -19.90 -17.84
N ILE A 56 -17.05 -20.17 -16.53
CA ILE A 56 -16.91 -19.12 -15.53
C ILE A 56 -15.50 -18.53 -15.56
N LEU A 57 -14.50 -19.34 -15.85
CA LEU A 57 -13.12 -18.89 -15.99
C LEU A 57 -13.00 -17.84 -17.12
N HIS A 58 -13.61 -18.09 -18.27
CA HIS A 58 -13.64 -17.14 -19.39
C HIS A 58 -14.28 -15.79 -19.01
N PHE A 59 -15.38 -15.83 -18.25
CA PHE A 59 -15.99 -14.58 -17.77
C PHE A 59 -15.12 -13.88 -16.72
N SER A 60 -14.42 -14.63 -15.91
CA SER A 60 -13.54 -14.10 -14.87
C SER A 60 -12.26 -13.45 -15.44
N GLU A 61 -11.84 -13.83 -16.66
CA GLU A 61 -10.73 -13.18 -17.36
C GLU A 61 -10.96 -11.68 -17.58
N LEU A 62 -12.22 -11.25 -17.66
CA LEU A 62 -12.57 -9.83 -17.65
C LEU A 62 -12.06 -9.11 -16.39
N GLY A 63 -12.00 -9.78 -15.25
CA GLY A 63 -11.41 -9.24 -14.02
C GLY A 63 -9.94 -8.86 -14.20
N VAL A 64 -9.18 -9.69 -14.91
CA VAL A 64 -7.77 -9.43 -15.24
C VAL A 64 -7.64 -8.26 -16.22
N VAL A 65 -8.53 -8.20 -17.21
CA VAL A 65 -8.61 -7.12 -18.20
C VAL A 65 -8.79 -5.76 -17.51
N PHE A 66 -9.73 -5.67 -16.58
CA PHE A 66 -9.97 -4.45 -15.79
C PHE A 66 -8.80 -4.13 -14.84
N LEU A 67 -8.23 -5.14 -14.20
CA LEU A 67 -7.06 -4.98 -13.34
C LEU A 67 -5.89 -4.38 -14.13
N MET A 68 -5.60 -4.92 -15.31
CA MET A 68 -4.51 -4.44 -16.17
C MET A 68 -4.71 -2.99 -16.63
N PHE A 69 -5.94 -2.61 -16.95
CA PHE A 69 -6.26 -1.23 -17.29
C PHE A 69 -5.93 -0.27 -16.15
N ILE A 70 -6.34 -0.63 -14.91
CA ILE A 70 -6.08 0.22 -13.74
C ILE A 70 -4.58 0.29 -13.42
N ILE A 71 -3.87 -0.84 -13.47
CA ILE A 71 -2.42 -0.84 -13.29
C ILE A 71 -1.77 0.10 -14.33
N GLY A 72 -2.21 0.04 -15.59
CA GLY A 72 -1.77 0.96 -16.63
C GLY A 72 -2.06 2.43 -16.27
N LEU A 73 -3.26 2.71 -15.76
CA LEU A 73 -3.70 4.05 -15.38
C LEU A 73 -2.95 4.59 -14.14
N GLU A 74 -2.60 3.73 -13.19
CA GLU A 74 -1.83 4.08 -11.99
C GLU A 74 -0.35 4.35 -12.30
N LEU A 75 0.17 3.84 -13.43
CA LEU A 75 1.54 4.08 -13.86
C LEU A 75 1.75 5.56 -14.23
N ASN A 76 2.32 6.31 -13.31
CA ASN A 76 2.73 7.68 -13.59
C ASN A 76 4.14 7.68 -14.20
N PRO A 77 4.30 8.01 -15.51
CA PRO A 77 5.59 7.98 -16.19
C PRO A 77 6.65 8.86 -15.51
N SER A 78 6.25 9.97 -14.92
CA SER A 78 7.15 10.88 -14.21
C SER A 78 7.72 10.25 -12.93
N LYS A 79 6.89 9.50 -12.17
CA LYS A 79 7.34 8.74 -10.99
C LYS A 79 8.23 7.56 -11.39
N LEU A 80 7.87 6.85 -12.47
CA LEU A 80 8.68 5.78 -13.03
C LEU A 80 10.08 6.28 -13.39
N TRP A 81 10.17 7.44 -14.02
CA TRP A 81 11.45 8.04 -14.41
C TRP A 81 12.31 8.44 -13.20
N GLN A 82 11.70 8.94 -12.13
CA GLN A 82 12.40 9.26 -10.89
C GLN A 82 12.94 8.00 -10.19
N LEU A 83 12.17 6.91 -10.16
CA LEU A 83 12.52 5.65 -9.52
C LEU A 83 13.22 4.65 -10.46
N ARG A 84 13.55 5.02 -11.72
CA ARG A 84 14.06 4.09 -12.74
C ARG A 84 15.26 3.26 -12.30
N ARG A 85 16.16 3.82 -11.50
CA ARG A 85 17.33 3.09 -11.00
C ARG A 85 16.97 1.95 -10.06
N SER A 86 15.99 2.16 -9.18
CA SER A 86 15.51 1.13 -8.26
C SER A 86 14.61 0.13 -8.98
N ILE A 87 13.73 0.58 -9.86
CA ILE A 87 12.81 -0.27 -10.63
C ILE A 87 13.61 -1.21 -11.53
N PHE A 88 14.42 -0.67 -12.44
CA PHE A 88 15.20 -1.46 -13.40
C PHE A 88 16.49 -2.05 -12.81
N GLY A 89 16.95 -1.59 -11.64
CA GLY A 89 18.07 -2.18 -10.91
C GLY A 89 17.60 -3.35 -10.03
N VAL A 90 16.97 -3.03 -8.89
CA VAL A 90 16.56 -4.06 -7.90
C VAL A 90 15.41 -4.91 -8.41
N GLY A 91 14.40 -4.28 -9.05
CA GLY A 91 13.23 -5.00 -9.56
C GLY A 91 13.61 -5.98 -10.67
N ALA A 92 14.38 -5.54 -11.66
CA ALA A 92 14.87 -6.42 -12.73
C ALA A 92 15.77 -7.54 -12.19
N ALA A 93 16.72 -7.20 -11.31
CA ALA A 93 17.60 -8.18 -10.71
C ALA A 93 16.82 -9.23 -9.91
N GLN A 94 15.81 -8.82 -9.15
CA GLN A 94 14.96 -9.75 -8.40
C GLN A 94 14.23 -10.72 -9.32
N VAL A 95 13.53 -10.20 -10.35
CA VAL A 95 12.76 -11.05 -11.28
C VAL A 95 13.69 -12.00 -12.03
N LEU A 96 14.78 -11.51 -12.60
CA LEU A 96 15.71 -12.32 -13.39
C LEU A 96 16.41 -13.39 -12.55
N LEU A 97 16.92 -13.02 -11.37
CA LEU A 97 17.61 -13.99 -10.51
C LEU A 97 16.64 -15.03 -9.94
N SER A 98 15.47 -14.60 -9.46
CA SER A 98 14.46 -15.53 -8.94
C SER A 98 13.93 -16.45 -10.05
N ALA A 99 13.61 -15.89 -11.22
CA ALA A 99 13.14 -16.68 -12.36
C ALA A 99 14.18 -17.69 -12.83
N ALA A 100 15.44 -17.29 -12.94
CA ALA A 100 16.53 -18.19 -13.35
C ALA A 100 16.76 -19.33 -12.35
N LEU A 101 16.78 -19.03 -11.05
CA LEU A 101 16.95 -20.04 -10.01
C LEU A 101 15.76 -21.00 -9.95
N LEU A 102 14.53 -20.47 -9.99
CA LEU A 102 13.32 -21.28 -9.94
C LEU A 102 13.15 -22.11 -11.22
N ALA A 103 13.43 -21.53 -12.41
CA ALA A 103 13.45 -22.28 -13.66
C ALA A 103 14.50 -23.40 -13.64
N GLY A 104 15.71 -23.10 -13.14
CA GLY A 104 16.76 -24.11 -12.98
C GLY A 104 16.34 -25.27 -12.08
N LEU A 105 15.65 -24.99 -10.98
CA LEU A 105 15.09 -26.01 -10.08
C LEU A 105 13.96 -26.81 -10.74
N LEU A 106 13.06 -26.15 -11.50
CA LEU A 106 12.02 -26.84 -12.26
C LEU A 106 12.60 -27.75 -13.34
N MET A 107 13.71 -27.38 -13.99
CA MET A 107 14.41 -28.21 -14.96
C MET A 107 15.01 -29.48 -14.34
N LEU A 108 15.30 -29.49 -13.04
CA LEU A 108 15.75 -30.70 -12.33
C LEU A 108 14.60 -31.71 -12.11
N THR A 109 13.36 -31.27 -12.36
CA THR A 109 12.18 -32.12 -12.35
C THR A 109 11.74 -32.43 -13.78
N HIS A 110 10.57 -32.96 -13.99
CA HIS A 110 10.08 -33.37 -15.34
C HIS A 110 9.51 -32.21 -16.17
N PHE A 111 9.89 -30.93 -15.91
CA PHE A 111 9.47 -29.79 -16.73
C PHE A 111 10.36 -29.66 -17.97
N SER A 112 9.73 -29.39 -19.13
CA SER A 112 10.48 -28.95 -20.30
C SER A 112 11.15 -27.59 -20.00
N TRP A 113 12.21 -27.25 -20.72
CA TRP A 113 12.91 -25.98 -20.48
C TRP A 113 11.98 -24.75 -20.71
N GLN A 114 11.08 -24.85 -21.68
CA GLN A 114 10.09 -23.80 -21.96
C GLN A 114 9.11 -23.65 -20.79
N ALA A 115 8.53 -24.76 -20.33
CA ALA A 115 7.64 -24.78 -19.17
C ALA A 115 8.35 -24.31 -17.90
N ALA A 116 9.63 -24.69 -17.72
CA ALA A 116 10.43 -24.27 -16.58
C ALA A 116 10.71 -22.75 -16.60
N VAL A 117 10.99 -22.16 -17.76
CA VAL A 117 11.20 -20.71 -17.89
C VAL A 117 9.92 -19.96 -17.56
N VAL A 118 8.78 -20.34 -18.12
CA VAL A 118 7.48 -19.70 -17.83
C VAL A 118 7.09 -19.91 -16.36
N GLY A 119 7.27 -21.12 -15.84
CA GLY A 119 7.06 -21.44 -14.43
C GLY A 119 7.93 -20.58 -13.50
N GLY A 120 9.21 -20.47 -13.82
CA GLY A 120 10.16 -19.65 -13.06
C GLY A 120 9.81 -18.15 -13.06
N ILE A 121 9.41 -17.61 -14.21
CA ILE A 121 8.96 -16.20 -14.32
C ILE A 121 7.70 -15.99 -13.48
N GLY A 122 6.69 -16.84 -13.62
CA GLY A 122 5.44 -16.71 -12.85
C GLY A 122 5.67 -16.83 -11.33
N LEU A 123 6.50 -17.78 -10.91
CA LEU A 123 6.84 -17.96 -9.50
C LEU A 123 7.74 -16.82 -8.93
N ALA A 124 8.51 -16.14 -9.79
CA ALA A 124 9.35 -15.00 -9.38
C ALA A 124 8.51 -13.76 -9.02
N MET A 125 7.29 -13.64 -9.55
CA MET A 125 6.39 -12.52 -9.27
C MET A 125 5.80 -12.63 -7.86
N SER A 126 5.49 -11.49 -7.25
CA SER A 126 4.90 -11.40 -5.91
C SER A 126 3.54 -10.73 -6.00
N SER A 127 2.63 -11.04 -5.06
CA SER A 127 1.33 -10.37 -5.01
C SER A 127 1.48 -8.91 -4.59
N THR A 128 1.13 -8.00 -5.50
CA THR A 128 1.20 -6.56 -5.27
C THR A 128 0.19 -6.13 -4.19
N ALA A 129 -1.04 -6.64 -4.26
CA ALA A 129 -2.08 -6.30 -3.30
C ALA A 129 -1.71 -6.72 -1.87
N MET A 130 -1.25 -7.96 -1.69
CA MET A 130 -0.87 -8.50 -0.38
C MET A 130 0.40 -7.85 0.17
N ALA A 131 1.41 -7.65 -0.68
CA ALA A 131 2.66 -7.04 -0.25
C ALA A 131 2.44 -5.59 0.21
N LEU A 132 1.67 -4.79 -0.54
CA LEU A 132 1.35 -3.41 -0.16
C LEU A 132 0.51 -3.35 1.12
N GLN A 133 -0.44 -4.26 1.31
CA GLN A 133 -1.21 -4.35 2.55
C GLN A 133 -0.28 -4.65 3.75
N LEU A 134 0.56 -5.68 3.65
CA LEU A 134 1.52 -6.04 4.72
C LEU A 134 2.52 -4.91 5.00
N MET A 135 3.02 -4.22 3.95
CA MET A 135 3.89 -3.06 4.13
C MET A 135 3.19 -1.90 4.86
N ARG A 136 1.89 -1.66 4.61
CA ARG A 136 1.09 -0.68 5.34
C ARG A 136 0.93 -1.07 6.81
N GLU A 137 0.50 -2.30 7.08
CA GLU A 137 0.33 -2.84 8.43
C GLU A 137 1.64 -2.79 9.25
N LYS A 138 2.79 -2.95 8.60
CA LYS A 138 4.11 -2.88 9.21
C LYS A 138 4.71 -1.47 9.27
N GLY A 139 4.01 -0.45 8.76
CA GLY A 139 4.51 0.92 8.72
C GLY A 139 5.72 1.13 7.81
N MET A 140 5.95 0.21 6.84
CA MET A 140 7.11 0.24 5.94
C MET A 140 6.98 1.25 4.79
N ASN A 141 5.81 1.81 4.53
CA ASN A 141 5.53 2.64 3.33
C ASN A 141 6.51 3.81 3.12
N ARG A 142 7.11 4.32 4.18
CA ARG A 142 8.07 5.44 4.13
C ARG A 142 9.50 5.04 4.40
N SER A 143 9.76 3.77 4.73
CA SER A 143 11.11 3.26 4.93
C SER A 143 11.83 3.05 3.60
N GLU A 144 13.15 2.97 3.63
CA GLU A 144 13.96 2.64 2.45
C GLU A 144 13.58 1.25 1.90
N SER A 145 13.34 0.30 2.78
CA SER A 145 12.89 -1.05 2.43
C SER A 145 11.52 -1.07 1.76
N GLY A 146 10.57 -0.26 2.22
CA GLY A 146 9.25 -0.11 1.61
C GLY A 146 9.29 0.51 0.23
N GLN A 147 10.10 1.57 0.03
CA GLN A 147 10.30 2.19 -1.29
C GLN A 147 10.97 1.23 -2.29
N LEU A 148 11.93 0.43 -1.81
CA LEU A 148 12.54 -0.62 -2.61
C LEU A 148 11.54 -1.71 -2.95
N GLY A 149 10.72 -2.15 -1.99
CA GLY A 149 9.66 -3.14 -2.18
C GLY A 149 8.63 -2.66 -3.21
N PHE A 150 8.19 -1.42 -3.11
CA PHE A 150 7.33 -0.80 -4.11
C PHE A 150 7.98 -0.80 -5.50
N SER A 151 9.28 -0.49 -5.60
CA SER A 151 10.00 -0.51 -6.87
C SER A 151 10.10 -1.91 -7.48
N VAL A 152 10.27 -2.95 -6.67
CA VAL A 152 10.26 -4.36 -7.12
C VAL A 152 8.88 -4.74 -7.65
N LEU A 153 7.81 -4.46 -6.89
CA LEU A 153 6.43 -4.75 -7.32
C LEU A 153 6.09 -4.05 -8.63
N LEU A 154 6.44 -2.78 -8.73
CA LEU A 154 6.19 -1.99 -9.94
C LEU A 154 6.95 -2.54 -11.16
N PHE A 155 8.18 -3.05 -10.97
CA PHE A 155 8.89 -3.74 -12.05
C PHE A 155 8.21 -5.06 -12.41
N GLN A 156 7.75 -5.83 -11.44
CA GLN A 156 7.03 -7.08 -11.67
C GLN A 156 5.75 -6.85 -12.48
N ASP A 157 4.96 -5.84 -12.12
CA ASP A 157 3.75 -5.45 -12.86
C ASP A 157 4.08 -5.07 -14.33
N LEU A 158 5.19 -4.38 -14.54
CA LEU A 158 5.66 -4.05 -15.89
C LEU A 158 6.20 -5.28 -16.64
N ALA A 159 6.88 -6.20 -15.95
CA ALA A 159 7.51 -7.39 -16.51
C ALA A 159 6.50 -8.48 -16.93
N VAL A 160 5.27 -8.45 -16.39
CA VAL A 160 4.19 -9.36 -16.82
C VAL A 160 3.93 -9.26 -18.31
N ILE A 161 4.00 -8.07 -18.87
CA ILE A 161 3.68 -7.80 -20.28
C ILE A 161 4.63 -8.53 -21.23
N PRO A 162 5.96 -8.30 -21.16
CA PRO A 162 6.89 -9.06 -21.98
C PRO A 162 6.87 -10.56 -21.66
N ALA A 163 6.56 -10.95 -20.39
CA ALA A 163 6.43 -12.35 -20.03
C ALA A 163 5.24 -13.01 -20.75
N LEU A 164 4.07 -12.38 -20.79
CA LEU A 164 2.92 -12.87 -21.55
C LEU A 164 3.17 -12.91 -23.06
N ALA A 165 3.90 -11.93 -23.60
CA ALA A 165 4.29 -11.93 -25.00
C ALA A 165 5.30 -13.03 -25.33
N LEU A 166 6.11 -13.47 -24.35
CA LEU A 166 7.09 -14.54 -24.51
C LEU A 166 6.44 -15.93 -24.59
N VAL A 167 5.29 -16.15 -23.93
CA VAL A 167 4.64 -17.47 -23.86
C VAL A 167 4.36 -18.09 -25.23
N PRO A 168 3.73 -17.41 -26.19
CA PRO A 168 3.50 -17.97 -27.53
C PRO A 168 4.80 -18.26 -28.29
N LEU A 169 5.85 -17.46 -28.05
CA LEU A 169 7.17 -17.68 -28.68
C LEU A 169 7.86 -18.95 -28.16
N LEU A 170 7.67 -19.24 -26.87
CA LEU A 170 8.21 -20.46 -26.24
C LEU A 170 7.40 -21.71 -26.56
N ALA A 171 6.10 -21.55 -26.82
CA ALA A 171 5.21 -22.67 -27.16
C ALA A 171 5.56 -23.32 -28.51
N GLY A 172 6.33 -22.61 -29.34
CA GLY A 172 6.86 -23.16 -30.59
C GLY A 172 5.76 -23.72 -31.48
N SER A 173 4.96 -22.90 -32.11
CA SER A 173 4.30 -23.27 -33.36
C SER A 173 5.39 -23.40 -34.43
N ALA A 174 6.17 -24.51 -34.32
CA ALA A 174 7.32 -24.77 -35.19
C ALA A 174 6.93 -25.04 -36.66
N ASP A 175 5.65 -25.06 -36.96
CA ASP A 175 5.11 -25.33 -38.28
C ASP A 175 4.45 -24.11 -38.98
N GLU A 176 4.32 -22.97 -38.34
CA GLU A 176 3.97 -21.74 -39.06
C GLU A 176 5.26 -21.13 -39.63
N HIS A 177 5.41 -21.18 -40.96
CA HIS A 177 6.37 -20.37 -41.69
C HIS A 177 6.39 -18.96 -41.08
N PHE A 178 7.58 -18.50 -40.68
CA PHE A 178 7.85 -17.21 -40.06
C PHE A 178 7.34 -16.11 -41.03
N ASP A 179 6.05 -15.79 -40.92
CA ASP A 179 5.37 -14.86 -41.78
C ASP A 179 5.65 -13.43 -41.32
N TRP A 180 6.72 -12.87 -41.85
CA TRP A 180 7.11 -11.49 -41.60
C TRP A 180 5.98 -10.49 -41.83
N MET A 181 5.05 -10.80 -42.72
CA MET A 181 3.90 -9.94 -42.98
C MET A 181 2.90 -9.95 -41.82
N LYS A 182 2.61 -11.10 -41.25
CA LYS A 182 1.74 -11.20 -40.06
C LYS A 182 2.37 -10.52 -38.84
N ILE A 183 3.68 -10.69 -38.63
CA ILE A 183 4.41 -10.00 -37.55
C ILE A 183 4.41 -8.49 -37.79
N GLY A 184 4.70 -8.07 -39.02
CA GLY A 184 4.66 -6.65 -39.40
C GLY A 184 3.28 -6.03 -39.17
N MET A 185 2.21 -6.76 -39.48
CA MET A 185 0.84 -6.32 -39.25
C MET A 185 0.50 -6.20 -37.77
N LYS A 186 0.92 -7.16 -36.92
CA LYS A 186 0.76 -7.09 -35.46
C LYS A 186 1.51 -5.89 -34.87
N VAL A 187 2.75 -5.67 -35.30
CA VAL A 187 3.55 -4.52 -34.87
C VAL A 187 2.93 -3.21 -35.33
N LEU A 188 2.47 -3.13 -36.56
CA LEU A 188 1.81 -1.94 -37.10
C LEU A 188 0.51 -1.62 -36.34
N ALA A 189 -0.30 -2.62 -36.05
CA ALA A 189 -1.53 -2.46 -35.28
C ALA A 189 -1.25 -2.02 -33.83
N PHE A 190 -0.21 -2.59 -33.21
CA PHE A 190 0.24 -2.18 -31.88
C PHE A 190 0.72 -0.71 -31.86
N VAL A 191 1.56 -0.33 -32.80
CA VAL A 191 2.02 1.06 -32.98
C VAL A 191 0.84 1.98 -33.31
N GLY A 192 -0.07 1.53 -34.17
CA GLY A 192 -1.32 2.24 -34.48
C GLY A 192 -2.19 2.49 -33.25
N MET A 193 -2.31 1.50 -32.36
CA MET A 193 -3.01 1.67 -31.08
C MET A 193 -2.32 2.69 -30.17
N LEU A 194 -0.99 2.67 -30.08
CA LEU A 194 -0.23 3.66 -29.29
C LEU A 194 -0.42 5.07 -29.82
N ILE A 195 -0.24 5.27 -31.13
CA ILE A 195 -0.35 6.58 -31.78
C ILE A 195 -1.81 7.05 -31.76
N GLY A 196 -2.73 6.20 -32.24
CA GLY A 196 -4.17 6.51 -32.27
C GLY A 196 -4.73 6.79 -30.89
N GLY A 197 -4.38 5.96 -29.90
CA GLY A 197 -4.78 6.15 -28.52
C GLY A 197 -4.31 7.49 -27.95
N ARG A 198 -3.04 7.85 -28.18
CA ARG A 198 -2.48 9.11 -27.68
C ARG A 198 -3.20 10.35 -28.23
N TYR A 199 -3.57 10.32 -29.51
CA TYR A 199 -4.19 11.47 -30.17
C TYR A 199 -5.70 11.47 -30.12
N LEU A 200 -6.35 10.29 -30.09
CA LEU A 200 -7.79 10.14 -30.18
C LEU A 200 -8.48 10.11 -28.80
N LEU A 201 -7.87 9.44 -27.81
CA LEU A 201 -8.56 9.21 -26.54
C LEU A 201 -8.80 10.51 -25.77
N ARG A 202 -7.83 11.41 -25.71
CA ARG A 202 -7.98 12.68 -24.97
C ARG A 202 -9.13 13.55 -25.51
N PRO A 203 -9.23 13.86 -26.82
CA PRO A 203 -10.36 14.65 -27.35
C PRO A 203 -11.71 13.94 -27.22
N VAL A 204 -11.76 12.60 -27.37
CA VAL A 204 -12.98 11.82 -27.19
C VAL A 204 -13.48 11.93 -25.73
N PHE A 205 -12.61 11.69 -24.76
CA PHE A 205 -12.98 11.80 -23.34
C PHE A 205 -13.30 13.24 -22.93
N ARG A 206 -12.67 14.25 -23.54
CA ARG A 206 -13.05 15.66 -23.35
C ARG A 206 -14.47 15.93 -23.85
N PHE A 207 -14.84 15.42 -25.01
CA PHE A 207 -16.18 15.56 -25.57
C PHE A 207 -17.22 14.86 -24.67
N ILE A 208 -16.92 13.67 -24.19
CA ILE A 208 -17.80 12.88 -23.31
C ILE A 208 -17.96 13.56 -21.95
N ALA A 209 -16.88 14.00 -21.34
CA ALA A 209 -16.90 14.70 -20.04
C ALA A 209 -17.69 16.02 -20.11
N ALA A 210 -17.64 16.72 -21.25
CA ALA A 210 -18.42 17.94 -21.49
C ALA A 210 -19.94 17.70 -21.49
N SER A 211 -20.41 16.46 -21.68
CA SER A 211 -21.83 16.12 -21.58
C SER A 211 -22.39 16.22 -20.15
N GLY A 212 -21.53 16.14 -19.13
CA GLY A 212 -21.90 16.16 -17.71
C GLY A 212 -22.69 14.93 -17.22
N VAL A 213 -22.84 13.89 -18.07
CA VAL A 213 -23.59 12.66 -17.77
C VAL A 213 -22.63 11.58 -17.32
N ARG A 214 -22.69 11.23 -16.04
CA ARG A 214 -21.76 10.26 -15.41
C ARG A 214 -21.87 8.87 -16.00
N GLU A 215 -23.08 8.43 -16.34
CA GLU A 215 -23.35 7.10 -16.92
C GLU A 215 -22.70 6.95 -18.30
N VAL A 216 -22.72 8.02 -19.10
CA VAL A 216 -22.08 8.04 -20.44
C VAL A 216 -20.57 7.96 -20.32
N PHE A 217 -19.99 8.65 -19.31
CA PHE A 217 -18.56 8.58 -19.04
C PHE A 217 -18.13 7.16 -18.62
N THR A 218 -18.90 6.52 -17.72
CA THR A 218 -18.67 5.15 -17.29
C THR A 218 -18.79 4.17 -18.47
N ALA A 219 -19.84 4.30 -19.29
CA ALA A 219 -20.03 3.46 -20.48
C ALA A 219 -18.88 3.61 -21.49
N ALA A 220 -18.40 4.83 -21.71
CA ALA A 220 -17.26 5.09 -22.59
C ALA A 220 -15.96 4.48 -22.03
N THR A 221 -15.78 4.51 -20.72
CA THR A 221 -14.63 3.89 -20.07
C THR A 221 -14.67 2.37 -20.21
N LEU A 222 -15.83 1.75 -19.99
CA LEU A 222 -16.04 0.32 -20.21
C LEU A 222 -15.82 -0.07 -21.68
N LEU A 223 -16.35 0.74 -22.62
CA LEU A 223 -16.13 0.55 -24.04
C LEU A 223 -14.65 0.61 -24.41
N LEU A 224 -13.89 1.53 -23.84
CA LEU A 224 -12.44 1.60 -24.07
C LEU A 224 -11.73 0.35 -23.56
N VAL A 225 -12.03 -0.09 -22.34
CA VAL A 225 -11.40 -1.27 -21.74
C VAL A 225 -11.71 -2.52 -22.57
N LEU A 226 -12.99 -2.81 -22.79
CA LEU A 226 -13.41 -3.99 -23.54
C LEU A 226 -13.01 -3.92 -25.01
N GLY A 227 -13.11 -2.73 -25.63
CA GLY A 227 -12.71 -2.51 -27.02
C GLY A 227 -11.21 -2.70 -27.24
N SER A 228 -10.36 -2.24 -26.30
CA SER A 228 -8.91 -2.46 -26.38
C SER A 228 -8.53 -3.93 -26.16
N ALA A 229 -9.25 -4.63 -25.28
CA ALA A 229 -9.08 -6.07 -25.07
C ALA A 229 -9.40 -6.85 -26.35
N LEU A 230 -10.60 -6.65 -26.90
CA LEU A 230 -11.05 -7.32 -28.13
C LEU A 230 -10.18 -6.98 -29.34
N PHE A 231 -9.72 -5.74 -29.45
CA PHE A 231 -8.82 -5.33 -30.52
C PHE A 231 -7.51 -6.11 -30.51
N MET A 232 -6.92 -6.30 -29.32
CA MET A 232 -5.67 -7.06 -29.19
C MET A 232 -5.87 -8.56 -29.35
N ASP A 233 -6.99 -9.10 -28.87
CA ASP A 233 -7.37 -10.50 -29.08
C ASP A 233 -7.53 -10.83 -30.55
N ALA A 234 -8.21 -9.96 -31.32
CA ALA A 234 -8.36 -10.11 -32.78
C ALA A 234 -7.02 -10.12 -33.53
N LEU A 235 -5.96 -9.56 -32.97
CA LEU A 235 -4.59 -9.62 -33.50
C LEU A 235 -3.82 -10.87 -33.03
N GLY A 236 -4.43 -11.72 -32.19
CA GLY A 236 -3.78 -12.84 -31.54
C GLY A 236 -2.72 -12.38 -30.54
N LEU A 237 -2.97 -11.26 -29.86
CA LEU A 237 -2.20 -10.73 -28.75
C LEU A 237 -3.03 -10.82 -27.46
N SER A 238 -2.38 -10.72 -26.30
CA SER A 238 -3.08 -10.80 -25.02
C SER A 238 -4.05 -9.63 -24.81
N MET A 239 -5.30 -9.91 -24.44
CA MET A 239 -6.30 -8.92 -24.03
C MET A 239 -5.78 -8.02 -22.89
N ALA A 240 -5.07 -8.60 -21.94
CA ALA A 240 -4.46 -7.91 -20.80
C ALA A 240 -3.43 -6.84 -21.27
N LEU A 241 -2.64 -7.13 -22.30
CA LEU A 241 -1.69 -6.18 -22.89
C LEU A 241 -2.41 -4.97 -23.48
N GLY A 242 -3.52 -5.17 -24.20
CA GLY A 242 -4.29 -4.09 -24.81
C GLY A 242 -4.85 -3.11 -23.80
N THR A 243 -5.48 -3.65 -22.77
CA THR A 243 -6.09 -2.83 -21.71
C THR A 243 -5.06 -2.11 -20.84
N PHE A 244 -3.92 -2.75 -20.56
CA PHE A 244 -2.81 -2.10 -19.90
C PHE A 244 -2.31 -0.86 -20.67
N ILE A 245 -2.09 -1.02 -22.00
CA ILE A 245 -1.65 0.09 -22.85
C ILE A 245 -2.69 1.21 -22.86
N ALA A 246 -3.98 0.88 -22.99
CA ALA A 246 -5.05 1.86 -22.92
C ALA A 246 -5.04 2.65 -21.59
N GLY A 247 -4.77 1.97 -20.47
CA GLY A 247 -4.57 2.58 -19.16
C GLY A 247 -3.37 3.54 -19.12
N VAL A 248 -2.20 3.09 -19.60
CA VAL A 248 -0.97 3.92 -19.66
C VAL A 248 -1.16 5.17 -20.52
N LEU A 249 -1.86 5.07 -21.65
CA LEU A 249 -2.13 6.22 -22.52
C LEU A 249 -2.97 7.30 -21.84
N LEU A 250 -3.79 6.92 -20.88
CA LEU A 250 -4.63 7.83 -20.09
C LEU A 250 -4.06 8.18 -18.71
N ALA A 251 -2.95 7.58 -18.30
CA ALA A 251 -2.32 7.79 -17.00
C ALA A 251 -1.95 9.25 -16.71
N GLU A 252 -1.62 10.03 -17.73
CA GLU A 252 -1.33 11.48 -17.64
C GLU A 252 -2.51 12.36 -18.08
N SER A 253 -3.71 11.80 -18.29
CA SER A 253 -4.87 12.57 -18.69
C SER A 253 -5.50 13.31 -17.50
N GLU A 254 -6.16 14.44 -17.79
CA GLU A 254 -6.95 15.20 -16.82
C GLU A 254 -8.11 14.37 -16.23
N TYR A 255 -8.53 13.33 -16.96
CA TYR A 255 -9.66 12.45 -16.61
C TYR A 255 -9.26 11.20 -15.83
N ARG A 256 -7.98 11.05 -15.48
CA ARG A 256 -7.46 9.86 -14.80
C ARG A 256 -8.28 9.49 -13.56
N HIS A 257 -8.54 10.45 -12.70
CA HIS A 257 -9.27 10.20 -11.43
C HIS A 257 -10.74 9.82 -11.66
N GLU A 258 -11.38 10.40 -12.67
CA GLU A 258 -12.75 10.04 -13.06
C GLU A 258 -12.80 8.63 -13.67
N LEU A 259 -11.81 8.27 -14.49
CA LEU A 259 -11.66 6.93 -15.05
C LEU A 259 -11.45 5.88 -13.94
N GLU A 260 -10.57 6.17 -13.00
CA GLU A 260 -10.34 5.35 -11.80
C GLU A 260 -11.65 5.13 -11.03
N THR A 261 -12.36 6.21 -10.73
CA THR A 261 -13.64 6.16 -9.99
C THR A 261 -14.74 5.41 -10.75
N ALA A 262 -14.77 5.51 -12.08
CA ALA A 262 -15.74 4.81 -12.92
C ALA A 262 -15.51 3.29 -12.97
N ILE A 263 -14.26 2.85 -12.91
CA ILE A 263 -13.87 1.44 -13.03
C ILE A 263 -13.76 0.73 -11.68
N ASP A 264 -13.44 1.43 -10.60
CA ASP A 264 -13.13 0.84 -9.30
C ASP A 264 -14.20 -0.14 -8.76
N PRO A 265 -15.53 0.13 -8.88
CA PRO A 265 -16.56 -0.83 -8.46
C PRO A 265 -16.52 -2.15 -9.27
N PHE A 266 -16.26 -2.06 -10.57
CA PHE A 266 -16.17 -3.23 -11.44
C PHE A 266 -14.88 -4.02 -11.20
N LYS A 267 -13.75 -3.32 -11.00
CA LYS A 267 -12.46 -3.93 -10.64
C LYS A 267 -12.60 -4.83 -9.42
N GLY A 268 -13.12 -4.30 -8.32
CA GLY A 268 -13.24 -5.04 -7.07
C GLY A 268 -14.09 -6.30 -7.22
N LEU A 269 -15.22 -6.19 -7.90
CA LEU A 269 -16.15 -7.29 -8.11
C LEU A 269 -15.60 -8.34 -9.07
N LEU A 270 -15.08 -7.92 -10.23
CA LEU A 270 -14.55 -8.83 -11.24
C LEU A 270 -13.24 -9.48 -10.83
N LEU A 271 -12.39 -8.74 -10.09
CA LEU A 271 -11.18 -9.32 -9.50
C LEU A 271 -11.54 -10.37 -8.44
N GLY A 272 -12.57 -10.12 -7.63
CA GLY A 272 -13.10 -11.10 -6.71
C GLY A 272 -13.60 -12.35 -7.42
N LEU A 273 -14.35 -12.18 -8.52
CA LEU A 273 -14.82 -13.26 -9.37
C LEU A 273 -13.66 -14.08 -9.93
N PHE A 274 -12.61 -13.40 -10.44
CA PHE A 274 -11.41 -14.06 -10.95
C PHE A 274 -10.74 -14.94 -9.87
N PHE A 275 -10.52 -14.41 -8.67
CA PHE A 275 -9.89 -15.22 -7.61
C PHE A 275 -10.79 -16.35 -7.11
N ILE A 276 -12.11 -16.18 -7.09
CA ILE A 276 -13.04 -17.27 -6.78
C ILE A 276 -12.94 -18.36 -7.86
N SER A 277 -12.91 -17.98 -9.15
CA SER A 277 -12.76 -18.93 -10.26
C SER A 277 -11.44 -19.68 -10.23
N VAL A 278 -10.34 -18.97 -9.93
CA VAL A 278 -9.04 -19.59 -9.69
C VAL A 278 -9.10 -20.56 -8.50
N GLY A 279 -9.76 -20.18 -7.42
CA GLY A 279 -9.97 -21.06 -6.26
C GLY A 279 -10.75 -22.33 -6.61
N MET A 280 -11.78 -22.24 -7.46
CA MET A 280 -12.54 -23.40 -7.95
C MET A 280 -11.73 -24.32 -8.87
N SER A 281 -10.87 -23.74 -9.71
CA SER A 281 -10.01 -24.49 -10.63
C SER A 281 -8.83 -25.20 -9.93
N LEU A 282 -8.59 -24.92 -8.64
CA LEU A 282 -7.55 -25.61 -7.88
C LEU A 282 -7.88 -27.09 -7.72
N ASN A 283 -7.05 -27.95 -8.28
CA ASN A 283 -7.16 -29.40 -8.13
C ASN A 283 -6.57 -29.82 -6.77
N LEU A 284 -7.43 -29.94 -5.75
CA LEU A 284 -7.02 -30.42 -4.44
C LEU A 284 -6.61 -31.89 -4.45
N GLY A 285 -6.94 -32.65 -5.49
CA GLY A 285 -6.44 -34.01 -5.67
C GLY A 285 -4.92 -34.07 -5.75
N VAL A 286 -4.29 -33.09 -6.39
CA VAL A 286 -2.83 -32.95 -6.43
C VAL A 286 -2.26 -32.73 -5.02
N LEU A 287 -2.97 -32.01 -4.16
CA LEU A 287 -2.56 -31.81 -2.77
C LEU A 287 -2.52 -33.15 -1.98
N TYR A 288 -3.52 -34.03 -2.20
CA TYR A 288 -3.56 -35.34 -1.54
C TYR A 288 -2.54 -36.32 -2.13
N THR A 289 -2.40 -36.36 -3.47
CA THR A 289 -1.52 -37.31 -4.14
C THR A 289 -0.04 -36.92 -4.04
N HIS A 290 0.25 -35.64 -4.01
CA HIS A 290 1.61 -35.11 -4.07
C HIS A 290 1.93 -34.12 -2.93
N LEU A 291 1.34 -34.31 -1.73
CA LEU A 291 1.50 -33.40 -0.58
C LEU A 291 2.97 -33.03 -0.30
N LEU A 292 3.87 -34.00 -0.34
CA LEU A 292 5.28 -33.77 -0.08
C LEU A 292 5.90 -32.82 -1.11
N TRP A 293 5.60 -33.04 -2.40
CA TRP A 293 6.08 -32.16 -3.48
C TRP A 293 5.51 -30.75 -3.40
N VAL A 294 4.25 -30.62 -3.03
CA VAL A 294 3.59 -29.32 -2.81
C VAL A 294 4.27 -28.58 -1.66
N VAL A 295 4.49 -29.23 -0.52
CA VAL A 295 5.16 -28.59 0.62
C VAL A 295 6.59 -28.19 0.27
N ILE A 296 7.34 -29.10 -0.39
CA ILE A 296 8.71 -28.80 -0.85
C ILE A 296 8.70 -27.60 -1.80
N SER A 297 7.79 -27.55 -2.78
CA SER A 297 7.76 -26.47 -3.75
C SER A 297 7.43 -25.11 -3.12
N VAL A 298 6.52 -25.06 -2.14
CA VAL A 298 6.21 -23.83 -1.38
C VAL A 298 7.43 -23.38 -0.57
N VAL A 299 8.07 -24.31 0.16
CA VAL A 299 9.27 -24.00 0.96
C VAL A 299 10.40 -23.51 0.07
N VAL A 300 10.65 -24.18 -1.04
CA VAL A 300 11.70 -23.82 -2.01
C VAL A 300 11.40 -22.45 -2.63
N LEU A 301 10.18 -22.20 -3.07
CA LEU A 301 9.76 -20.90 -3.61
C LEU A 301 10.06 -19.77 -2.62
N VAL A 302 9.56 -19.90 -1.39
CA VAL A 302 9.72 -18.88 -0.35
C VAL A 302 11.20 -18.71 0.01
N ALA A 303 11.95 -19.81 0.17
CA ALA A 303 13.36 -19.77 0.53
C ALA A 303 14.23 -19.11 -0.56
N VAL A 304 14.03 -19.47 -1.83
CA VAL A 304 14.75 -18.86 -2.97
C VAL A 304 14.46 -17.37 -3.05
N LYS A 305 13.20 -16.98 -2.94
CA LYS A 305 12.83 -15.55 -3.01
C LYS A 305 13.36 -14.78 -1.79
N ILE A 306 13.28 -15.32 -0.59
CA ILE A 306 13.89 -14.69 0.61
C ILE A 306 15.39 -14.52 0.39
N LEU A 307 16.08 -15.53 -0.09
CA LEU A 307 17.53 -15.47 -0.33
C LEU A 307 17.87 -14.35 -1.32
N VAL A 308 17.23 -14.34 -2.48
CA VAL A 308 17.47 -13.33 -3.53
C VAL A 308 17.16 -11.92 -3.01
N LEU A 309 15.99 -11.73 -2.41
CA LEU A 309 15.56 -10.42 -1.88
C LEU A 309 16.47 -9.94 -0.75
N TYR A 310 16.86 -10.82 0.17
CA TYR A 310 17.76 -10.50 1.26
C TYR A 310 19.15 -10.07 0.76
N LEU A 311 19.70 -10.80 -0.23
CA LEU A 311 20.99 -10.46 -0.84
C LEU A 311 20.90 -9.12 -1.59
N LEU A 312 19.84 -8.88 -2.35
CA LEU A 312 19.62 -7.61 -3.02
C LEU A 312 19.47 -6.46 -2.01
N ALA A 313 18.67 -6.65 -0.96
CA ALA A 313 18.53 -5.64 0.11
C ALA A 313 19.89 -5.33 0.78
N ARG A 314 20.77 -6.34 0.93
CA ARG A 314 22.12 -6.14 1.45
C ARG A 314 23.00 -5.35 0.49
N LEU A 315 22.95 -5.66 -0.82
CA LEU A 315 23.74 -4.98 -1.86
C LEU A 315 23.32 -3.52 -2.04
N TYR A 316 22.03 -3.23 -1.89
CA TYR A 316 21.48 -1.86 -2.00
C TYR A 316 21.50 -1.07 -0.68
N GLY A 317 22.19 -1.60 0.35
CA GLY A 317 22.45 -0.85 1.57
C GLY A 317 21.28 -0.76 2.55
N VAL A 318 20.20 -1.55 2.35
CA VAL A 318 19.06 -1.59 3.29
C VAL A 318 19.55 -1.97 4.68
N ARG A 319 19.03 -1.33 5.71
CA ARG A 319 19.39 -1.58 7.12
C ARG A 319 19.15 -3.03 7.50
N SER A 320 20.03 -3.59 8.31
CA SER A 320 20.02 -5.01 8.69
C SER A 320 18.68 -5.48 9.27
N SER A 321 18.05 -4.64 10.07
CA SER A 321 16.73 -4.89 10.70
C SER A 321 15.59 -4.99 9.69
N GLU A 322 15.66 -4.26 8.59
CA GLU A 322 14.60 -4.19 7.59
C GLU A 322 14.73 -5.23 6.46
N ARG A 323 15.95 -5.81 6.28
CA ARG A 323 16.22 -6.76 5.16
C ARG A 323 15.31 -7.97 5.20
N MET A 324 15.11 -8.53 6.40
CA MET A 324 14.29 -9.74 6.56
C MET A 324 12.80 -9.44 6.39
N GLN A 325 12.33 -8.27 6.84
CA GLN A 325 10.97 -7.83 6.62
C GLN A 325 10.69 -7.60 5.13
N PHE A 326 11.60 -6.90 4.43
CA PHE A 326 11.54 -6.71 2.98
C PHE A 326 11.49 -8.04 2.23
N ALA A 327 12.39 -8.97 2.57
CA ALA A 327 12.44 -10.27 1.92
C ALA A 327 11.19 -11.12 2.22
N GLY A 328 10.70 -11.11 3.46
CA GLY A 328 9.51 -11.86 3.86
C GLY A 328 8.23 -11.36 3.20
N VAL A 329 8.05 -10.03 3.11
CA VAL A 329 6.85 -9.43 2.49
C VAL A 329 6.73 -9.76 1.00
N LEU A 330 7.84 -9.94 0.29
CA LEU A 330 7.86 -10.19 -1.16
C LEU A 330 8.14 -11.65 -1.54
N SER A 331 8.20 -12.56 -0.57
CA SER A 331 8.63 -13.95 -0.81
C SER A 331 7.56 -14.86 -1.40
N GLN A 332 6.29 -14.47 -1.37
CA GLN A 332 5.19 -15.25 -1.94
C GLN A 332 5.15 -15.17 -3.47
N GLY A 333 4.37 -16.07 -4.08
CA GLY A 333 3.91 -15.93 -5.47
C GLY A 333 2.90 -14.80 -5.61
N GLY A 334 2.57 -14.44 -6.85
CA GLY A 334 1.63 -13.36 -7.15
C GLY A 334 0.49 -13.78 -8.05
N GLU A 335 -0.53 -12.91 -8.13
CA GLU A 335 -1.74 -13.07 -8.95
C GLU A 335 -1.43 -13.22 -10.44
N PHE A 336 -0.36 -12.61 -10.91
CA PHE A 336 0.05 -12.71 -12.31
C PHE A 336 0.53 -14.11 -12.73
N ALA A 337 0.96 -14.92 -11.77
CA ALA A 337 1.31 -16.31 -12.04
C ALA A 337 0.11 -17.09 -12.59
N PHE A 338 -1.11 -16.83 -12.07
CA PHE A 338 -2.32 -17.49 -12.55
C PHE A 338 -2.59 -17.17 -14.02
N VAL A 339 -2.47 -15.91 -14.41
CA VAL A 339 -2.67 -15.44 -15.79
C VAL A 339 -1.60 -16.03 -16.71
N LEU A 340 -0.34 -15.99 -16.29
CA LEU A 340 0.78 -16.50 -17.08
C LEU A 340 0.67 -18.01 -17.27
N PHE A 341 0.30 -18.75 -16.23
CA PHE A 341 0.17 -20.21 -16.29
C PHE A 341 -1.07 -20.64 -17.07
N SER A 342 -2.19 -19.91 -16.98
CA SER A 342 -3.37 -20.13 -17.81
C SER A 342 -3.04 -19.93 -19.29
N THR A 343 -2.39 -18.81 -19.64
CA THR A 343 -1.93 -18.55 -21.01
C THR A 343 -0.96 -19.62 -21.51
N ALA A 344 -0.03 -20.09 -20.67
CA ALA A 344 0.91 -21.14 -21.04
C ALA A 344 0.23 -22.51 -21.21
N SER A 345 -0.78 -22.78 -20.41
CA SER A 345 -1.58 -24.01 -20.50
C SER A 345 -2.42 -24.05 -21.77
N SER A 346 -3.04 -22.94 -22.16
CA SER A 346 -3.78 -22.83 -23.42
C SER A 346 -2.88 -23.09 -24.65
N GLN A 347 -1.60 -22.76 -24.52
CA GLN A 347 -0.55 -23.05 -25.52
C GLN A 347 0.10 -24.45 -25.35
N ARG A 348 -0.44 -25.30 -24.48
CA ARG A 348 0.03 -26.67 -24.20
C ARG A 348 1.50 -26.77 -23.75
N LEU A 349 2.03 -25.73 -23.10
CA LEU A 349 3.38 -25.72 -22.54
C LEU A 349 3.52 -26.64 -21.31
N PHE A 350 2.47 -26.77 -20.52
CA PHE A 350 2.44 -27.64 -19.35
C PHE A 350 1.85 -29.01 -19.67
N GLN A 351 2.37 -30.05 -19.05
CA GLN A 351 1.94 -31.45 -19.22
C GLN A 351 1.37 -31.99 -17.92
N GLY A 352 0.32 -32.81 -18.00
CA GLY A 352 -0.28 -33.45 -16.82
C GLY A 352 -0.62 -32.45 -15.72
N ASP A 353 -0.22 -32.77 -14.49
CA ASP A 353 -0.54 -31.98 -13.30
C ASP A 353 0.42 -30.79 -13.02
N GLN A 354 1.33 -30.49 -13.96
CA GLN A 354 2.34 -29.43 -13.77
C GLN A 354 1.73 -28.07 -13.47
N MET A 355 0.70 -27.67 -14.22
CA MET A 355 -0.01 -26.42 -13.99
C MET A 355 -0.69 -26.41 -12.62
N ALA A 356 -1.39 -27.50 -12.28
CA ALA A 356 -2.06 -27.63 -10.99
C ALA A 356 -1.08 -27.53 -9.81
N LEU A 357 0.10 -28.18 -9.92
CA LEU A 357 1.16 -28.06 -8.91
C LEU A 357 1.64 -26.62 -8.74
N LEU A 358 1.89 -25.90 -9.84
CA LEU A 358 2.33 -24.51 -9.79
C LEU A 358 1.26 -23.59 -9.19
N LEU A 359 -0.03 -23.76 -9.58
CA LEU A 359 -1.13 -22.97 -9.03
C LEU A 359 -1.32 -23.18 -7.53
N VAL A 360 -1.28 -24.45 -7.08
CA VAL A 360 -1.36 -24.80 -5.65
C VAL A 360 -0.16 -24.20 -4.89
N THR A 361 1.04 -24.27 -5.46
CA THR A 361 2.25 -23.68 -4.86
C THR A 361 2.11 -22.17 -4.66
N VAL A 362 1.66 -21.44 -5.68
CA VAL A 362 1.43 -19.98 -5.59
C VAL A 362 0.40 -19.68 -4.51
N THR A 363 -0.76 -20.35 -4.56
CA THR A 363 -1.86 -20.13 -3.60
C THR A 363 -1.41 -20.37 -2.16
N LEU A 364 -0.77 -21.50 -1.89
CA LEU A 364 -0.29 -21.81 -0.55
C LEU A 364 0.83 -20.87 -0.10
N SER A 365 1.71 -20.42 -1.00
CA SER A 365 2.74 -19.44 -0.67
C SER A 365 2.13 -18.11 -0.23
N MET A 366 1.03 -17.67 -0.87
CA MET A 366 0.28 -16.49 -0.46
C MET A 366 -0.35 -16.71 0.93
N MET A 367 -1.00 -17.85 1.16
CA MET A 367 -1.63 -18.17 2.45
C MET A 367 -0.63 -18.22 3.62
N THR A 368 0.59 -18.67 3.37
CA THR A 368 1.63 -18.80 4.41
C THR A 368 2.32 -17.47 4.75
N THR A 369 2.22 -16.47 3.91
CA THR A 369 2.95 -15.18 4.08
C THR A 369 2.60 -14.44 5.38
N PRO A 370 1.34 -14.28 5.80
CA PRO A 370 1.03 -13.63 7.08
C PRO A 370 1.62 -14.39 8.29
N LEU A 371 1.64 -15.74 8.23
CA LEU A 371 2.26 -16.57 9.25
C LEU A 371 3.79 -16.41 9.26
N LEU A 372 4.39 -16.41 8.07
CA LEU A 372 5.81 -16.14 7.90
C LEU A 372 6.20 -14.79 8.49
N MET A 373 5.42 -13.75 8.24
CA MET A 373 5.68 -12.42 8.77
C MET A 373 5.57 -12.37 10.30
N LYS A 374 4.63 -13.09 10.90
CA LYS A 374 4.56 -13.25 12.37
C LYS A 374 5.81 -13.96 12.93
N LEU A 375 6.32 -14.98 12.20
CA LEU A 375 7.55 -15.67 12.59
C LEU A 375 8.78 -14.75 12.45
N VAL A 376 8.87 -13.99 11.38
CA VAL A 376 9.92 -12.98 11.16
C VAL A 376 9.91 -11.94 12.29
N ASP A 377 8.76 -11.41 12.65
CA ASP A 377 8.64 -10.46 13.76
C ASP A 377 9.07 -11.07 15.10
N LYS A 378 8.64 -12.31 15.37
CA LYS A 378 9.02 -13.02 16.59
C LYS A 378 10.51 -13.33 16.63
N TRP A 379 11.11 -13.65 15.49
CA TRP A 379 12.56 -13.88 15.38
C TRP A 379 13.32 -12.56 15.57
N LEU A 380 12.89 -11.48 14.92
CA LEU A 380 13.47 -10.15 15.08
C LEU A 380 13.36 -9.67 16.55
N SER A 381 12.20 -9.83 17.16
CA SER A 381 12.03 -9.46 18.57
C SER A 381 12.98 -10.22 19.49
N ARG A 382 13.17 -11.50 19.26
CA ARG A 382 14.14 -12.31 20.06
C ARG A 382 15.59 -11.90 19.79
N GLN A 383 15.95 -11.60 18.57
CA GLN A 383 17.32 -11.23 18.21
C GLN A 383 17.70 -9.83 18.72
N PHE A 384 16.73 -8.92 18.73
CA PHE A 384 16.97 -7.52 19.10
C PHE A 384 16.52 -7.17 20.53
N ASN A 385 15.67 -7.97 21.16
CA ASN A 385 15.31 -7.78 22.56
C ASN A 385 16.23 -8.51 23.53
N GLY A 386 17.35 -9.11 23.14
CA GLY A 386 18.30 -9.75 24.05
C GLY A 386 17.66 -10.71 25.09
N PRO A 387 18.34 -11.50 25.83
CA PRO A 387 17.75 -12.20 26.97
C PRO A 387 17.22 -11.14 27.96
N GLU A 388 15.90 -11.11 28.12
CA GLU A 388 15.18 -10.23 29.06
C GLU A 388 15.76 -10.26 30.48
N GLU A 389 16.48 -11.31 30.83
CA GLU A 389 17.02 -11.53 32.16
C GLU A 389 18.22 -10.64 32.57
N GLU A 390 19.03 -10.11 31.64
CA GLU A 390 20.18 -9.26 32.01
C GLU A 390 19.84 -7.77 32.01
N ASP A 391 18.90 -7.33 31.20
CA ASP A 391 18.43 -5.93 31.24
C ASP A 391 17.35 -5.72 32.31
N GLU A 392 16.52 -6.72 32.66
CA GLU A 392 15.61 -6.63 33.81
C GLU A 392 16.36 -6.42 35.14
N LYS A 393 17.53 -7.03 35.33
CA LYS A 393 18.35 -6.80 36.53
C LYS A 393 18.94 -5.38 36.60
N ARG A 394 19.06 -4.70 35.48
CA ARG A 394 19.51 -3.30 35.44
C ARG A 394 18.37 -2.29 35.69
N TRP A 395 17.11 -2.71 35.45
CA TRP A 395 15.90 -1.89 35.59
C TRP A 395 15.00 -2.33 36.74
N VAL A 396 15.46 -3.26 37.59
CA VAL A 396 14.80 -3.65 38.85
C VAL A 396 15.01 -2.55 39.90
N ASN A 397 14.59 -1.36 39.59
CA ASN A 397 14.01 -0.46 40.55
C ASN A 397 12.55 -0.25 40.12
N ASP A 398 11.67 -0.45 41.04
CA ASP A 398 10.20 -0.48 41.05
C ASP A 398 9.54 0.83 40.56
N ASP A 399 10.15 1.50 39.60
CA ASP A 399 9.78 2.82 39.12
C ASP A 399 8.79 2.73 37.98
N LYS A 400 7.51 2.77 38.33
CA LYS A 400 6.39 2.93 37.38
C LYS A 400 6.62 4.18 36.54
N PRO A 401 6.40 4.12 35.20
CA PRO A 401 6.56 5.28 34.34
C PRO A 401 5.54 6.35 34.70
N GLN A 402 5.94 7.62 34.69
CA GLN A 402 5.01 8.74 34.79
C GLN A 402 4.41 9.05 33.40
N VAL A 403 5.21 8.89 32.34
CA VAL A 403 4.82 9.22 30.99
C VAL A 403 5.19 8.10 30.03
N ILE A 404 4.26 7.71 29.17
CA ILE A 404 4.50 6.84 28.03
C ILE A 404 4.60 7.70 26.77
N VAL A 405 5.67 7.53 26.00
CA VAL A 405 5.85 8.21 24.71
C VAL A 405 5.73 7.18 23.59
N VAL A 406 4.70 7.30 22.76
CA VAL A 406 4.45 6.43 21.62
C VAL A 406 4.96 7.08 20.33
N GLY A 407 5.91 6.41 19.67
CA GLY A 407 6.64 6.95 18.52
C GLY A 407 7.79 7.84 18.96
N PHE A 408 9.02 7.49 18.59
CA PHE A 408 10.21 8.26 19.00
C PHE A 408 10.97 8.81 17.77
N GLY A 409 10.22 9.24 16.77
CA GLY A 409 10.73 9.98 15.64
C GLY A 409 11.27 11.37 16.03
N ARG A 410 11.51 12.22 15.05
CA ARG A 410 12.07 13.59 15.27
C ARG A 410 11.31 14.40 16.33
N PHE A 411 9.99 14.30 16.34
CA PHE A 411 9.13 15.02 17.30
C PHE A 411 9.19 14.38 18.70
N GLY A 412 9.01 13.06 18.81
CA GLY A 412 9.06 12.32 20.06
C GLY A 412 10.41 12.40 20.77
N GLN A 413 11.52 12.42 20.01
CA GLN A 413 12.87 12.61 20.57
C GLN A 413 13.06 13.95 21.26
N VAL A 414 12.48 15.02 20.76
CA VAL A 414 12.56 16.34 21.41
C VAL A 414 11.80 16.32 22.74
N ILE A 415 10.60 15.74 22.75
CA ILE A 415 9.79 15.58 23.96
C ILE A 415 10.51 14.69 24.98
N GLY A 416 10.97 13.51 24.56
CA GLY A 416 11.66 12.57 25.45
C GLY A 416 12.88 13.16 26.09
N ARG A 417 13.71 13.89 25.34
CA ARG A 417 14.89 14.59 25.89
C ARG A 417 14.51 15.67 26.89
N LEU A 418 13.45 16.44 26.61
CA LEU A 418 12.96 17.46 27.52
C LEU A 418 12.47 16.85 28.85
N LEU A 419 11.69 15.77 28.75
CA LEU A 419 11.17 15.08 29.93
C LEU A 419 12.29 14.46 30.76
N MET A 420 13.27 13.79 30.12
CA MET A 420 14.43 13.23 30.85
C MET A 420 15.31 14.29 31.48
N ALA A 421 15.53 15.43 30.81
CA ALA A 421 16.29 16.54 31.39
C ALA A 421 15.63 17.08 32.68
N ASN A 422 14.30 16.91 32.79
CA ASN A 422 13.54 17.25 34.01
C ASN A 422 13.36 16.06 34.97
N LYS A 423 14.15 14.98 34.79
CA LYS A 423 14.14 13.78 35.62
C LYS A 423 12.80 13.04 35.68
N MET A 424 11.96 13.21 34.65
CA MET A 424 10.72 12.46 34.54
C MET A 424 11.00 11.03 34.08
N ARG A 425 10.28 10.07 34.67
CA ARG A 425 10.38 8.65 34.31
C ARG A 425 9.52 8.38 33.07
N ILE A 426 10.18 8.11 31.96
CA ILE A 426 9.50 7.85 30.70
C ILE A 426 9.71 6.42 30.23
N THR A 427 8.68 5.84 29.63
CA THR A 427 8.76 4.61 28.83
C THR A 427 8.45 4.96 27.37
N VAL A 428 9.24 4.44 26.46
CA VAL A 428 9.09 4.67 25.02
C VAL A 428 8.56 3.42 24.34
N LEU A 429 7.57 3.58 23.46
CA LEU A 429 7.09 2.54 22.55
C LEU A 429 7.46 2.91 21.12
N GLU A 430 8.19 2.04 20.41
CA GLU A 430 8.67 2.32 19.06
C GLU A 430 8.61 1.06 18.19
N ARG A 431 8.21 1.24 16.93
CA ARG A 431 8.15 0.17 15.92
C ARG A 431 9.46 0.03 15.13
N ASP A 432 10.29 1.07 15.06
CA ASP A 432 11.58 1.02 14.35
C ASP A 432 12.66 0.41 15.24
N ILE A 433 13.05 -0.82 14.93
CA ILE A 433 14.09 -1.56 15.67
C ILE A 433 15.42 -0.80 15.69
N SER A 434 15.79 -0.11 14.61
CA SER A 434 17.02 0.67 14.54
C SER A 434 17.00 1.85 15.51
N ALA A 435 15.83 2.50 15.64
CA ALA A 435 15.60 3.55 16.61
C ALA A 435 15.63 2.99 18.04
N VAL A 436 15.00 1.84 18.31
CA VAL A 436 15.00 1.17 19.62
C VAL A 436 16.43 0.91 20.10
N ASN A 437 17.28 0.31 19.27
CA ASN A 437 18.67 0.02 19.65
C ASN A 437 19.50 1.27 19.92
N LEU A 438 19.27 2.34 19.16
CA LEU A 438 19.93 3.61 19.38
C LEU A 438 19.48 4.24 20.72
N MET A 439 18.20 4.22 21.00
CA MET A 439 17.62 4.80 22.22
C MET A 439 18.05 4.06 23.49
N ARG A 440 18.13 2.73 23.46
CA ARG A 440 18.66 1.94 24.56
C ARG A 440 20.10 2.31 24.91
N LYS A 441 20.94 2.60 23.90
CA LYS A 441 22.31 3.10 24.13
C LYS A 441 22.35 4.47 24.81
N TYR A 442 21.30 5.27 24.63
CA TYR A 442 21.13 6.56 25.33
C TYR A 442 20.43 6.44 26.69
N GLY A 443 20.15 5.22 27.16
CA GLY A 443 19.58 4.98 28.48
C GLY A 443 18.06 5.11 28.57
N TYR A 444 17.34 5.10 27.43
CA TYR A 444 15.88 5.08 27.44
C TYR A 444 15.34 3.67 27.71
N LYS A 445 14.29 3.56 28.54
CA LYS A 445 13.50 2.34 28.65
C LYS A 445 12.58 2.25 27.43
N VAL A 446 12.87 1.33 26.51
CA VAL A 446 12.18 1.25 25.22
C VAL A 446 11.64 -0.15 25.00
N TYR A 447 10.34 -0.25 24.71
CA TYR A 447 9.68 -1.45 24.25
C TYR A 447 9.51 -1.39 22.73
N TYR A 448 9.89 -2.46 22.07
CA TYR A 448 9.65 -2.65 20.65
C TYR A 448 8.27 -3.23 20.41
N GLY A 449 7.49 -2.64 19.53
CA GLY A 449 6.23 -3.20 19.05
C GLY A 449 5.19 -2.17 18.61
N ASP A 450 4.02 -2.69 18.30
CA ASP A 450 2.88 -1.90 17.88
C ASP A 450 2.07 -1.44 19.11
N ALA A 451 2.14 -0.16 19.40
CA ALA A 451 1.43 0.44 20.53
C ALA A 451 -0.10 0.35 20.44
N THR A 452 -0.67 0.02 19.28
CA THR A 452 -2.11 -0.25 19.15
C THR A 452 -2.53 -1.59 19.78
N GLN A 453 -1.58 -2.38 20.30
CA GLN A 453 -1.86 -3.60 21.05
C GLN A 453 -1.97 -3.28 22.56
N VAL A 454 -3.13 -3.58 23.13
CA VAL A 454 -3.43 -3.28 24.56
C VAL A 454 -2.43 -3.95 25.50
N ASP A 455 -2.02 -5.19 25.20
CA ASP A 455 -1.08 -5.94 26.03
C ASP A 455 0.32 -5.29 26.06
N LEU A 456 0.74 -4.67 24.96
CA LEU A 456 2.01 -3.95 24.91
C LEU A 456 1.94 -2.65 25.74
N LEU A 457 0.81 -1.93 25.69
CA LEU A 457 0.59 -0.76 26.54
C LEU A 457 0.60 -1.13 28.04
N ARG A 458 -0.01 -2.26 28.41
CA ARG A 458 0.06 -2.77 29.80
C ARG A 458 1.48 -3.09 30.21
N SER A 459 2.22 -3.81 29.37
CA SER A 459 3.63 -4.15 29.64
C SER A 459 4.52 -2.90 29.75
N ALA A 460 4.19 -1.85 29.00
CA ALA A 460 4.87 -0.56 29.07
C ALA A 460 4.52 0.25 30.34
N GLY A 461 3.56 -0.22 31.15
CA GLY A 461 3.15 0.40 32.39
C GLY A 461 2.00 1.40 32.29
N ALA A 462 1.12 1.26 31.26
CA ALA A 462 0.00 2.18 31.04
C ALA A 462 -0.97 2.26 32.23
N GLU A 463 -1.11 1.20 33.00
CA GLU A 463 -1.97 1.19 34.21
C GLU A 463 -1.44 2.08 35.34
N ALA A 464 -0.14 2.37 35.34
CA ALA A 464 0.51 3.15 36.41
C ALA A 464 0.96 4.54 35.91
N ALA A 465 0.97 4.79 34.62
CA ALA A 465 1.36 6.07 34.05
C ALA A 465 0.28 7.14 34.29
N GLU A 466 0.70 8.40 34.37
CA GLU A 466 -0.20 9.56 34.46
C GLU A 466 -0.59 10.10 33.09
N SER A 467 0.32 9.98 32.11
CA SER A 467 0.13 10.58 30.80
C SER A 467 0.69 9.71 29.69
N ILE A 468 0.05 9.82 28.51
CA ILE A 468 0.53 9.23 27.26
C ILE A 468 0.71 10.32 26.21
N VAL A 469 1.88 10.34 25.57
CA VAL A 469 2.21 11.28 24.50
C VAL A 469 2.28 10.51 23.17
N ILE A 470 1.30 10.72 22.31
CA ILE A 470 1.17 10.02 21.03
C ILE A 470 1.82 10.86 19.93
N THR A 471 2.91 10.36 19.36
CA THR A 471 3.66 11.04 18.29
C THR A 471 3.83 10.17 17.04
N CYS A 472 2.89 9.28 16.79
CA CYS A 472 2.85 8.38 15.65
C CYS A 472 2.89 9.15 14.33
N ASN A 473 3.45 8.51 13.28
CA ASN A 473 3.48 9.12 11.95
C ASN A 473 2.15 8.99 11.21
N GLU A 474 1.38 7.93 11.46
CA GLU A 474 0.12 7.69 10.75
C GLU A 474 -1.07 8.23 11.58
N PRO A 475 -1.95 9.06 10.97
CA PRO A 475 -3.13 9.61 11.65
C PRO A 475 -4.06 8.52 12.17
N GLU A 476 -4.26 7.47 11.37
CA GLU A 476 -5.10 6.33 11.72
C GLU A 476 -4.63 5.63 13.00
N ASP A 477 -3.31 5.44 13.15
CA ASP A 477 -2.72 4.87 14.37
C ASP A 477 -2.91 5.79 15.58
N THR A 478 -2.78 7.10 15.37
CA THR A 478 -3.01 8.10 16.42
C THR A 478 -4.45 8.04 16.92
N MET A 479 -5.44 8.03 16.02
CA MET A 479 -6.85 7.97 16.39
C MET A 479 -7.21 6.65 17.07
N LYS A 480 -6.70 5.52 16.55
CA LYS A 480 -6.88 4.20 17.16
C LYS A 480 -6.29 4.12 18.57
N LEU A 481 -5.10 4.71 18.78
CA LEU A 481 -4.49 4.78 20.10
C LEU A 481 -5.30 5.64 21.07
N VAL A 482 -5.85 6.76 20.61
CA VAL A 482 -6.75 7.61 21.42
C VAL A 482 -7.95 6.78 21.86
N GLU A 483 -8.61 6.07 20.95
CA GLU A 483 -9.74 5.22 21.25
C GLU A 483 -9.39 4.11 22.27
N ILE A 484 -8.28 3.40 22.05
CA ILE A 484 -7.80 2.35 22.96
C ILE A 484 -7.51 2.93 24.35
N CYS A 485 -6.85 4.08 24.44
CA CYS A 485 -6.55 4.70 25.71
C CYS A 485 -7.82 5.13 26.46
N GLN A 486 -8.79 5.69 25.76
CA GLN A 486 -10.07 6.08 26.37
C GLN A 486 -10.88 4.87 26.87
N GLN A 487 -10.83 3.75 26.16
CA GLN A 487 -11.56 2.52 26.51
C GLN A 487 -10.88 1.73 27.63
N HIS A 488 -9.56 1.56 27.57
CA HIS A 488 -8.83 0.66 28.48
C HIS A 488 -8.05 1.37 29.58
N PHE A 489 -7.68 2.64 29.39
CA PHE A 489 -6.86 3.43 30.31
C PHE A 489 -7.43 4.83 30.51
N PRO A 490 -8.67 4.98 31.00
CA PRO A 490 -9.38 6.29 31.06
C PRO A 490 -8.73 7.29 32.03
N HIS A 491 -7.80 6.86 32.88
CA HIS A 491 -7.05 7.72 33.80
C HIS A 491 -5.89 8.45 33.12
N LEU A 492 -5.46 8.00 31.91
CA LEU A 492 -4.34 8.61 31.22
C LEU A 492 -4.70 9.97 30.62
N HIS A 493 -3.87 10.97 30.90
CA HIS A 493 -3.93 12.23 30.18
C HIS A 493 -3.32 12.05 28.78
N ILE A 494 -4.14 12.19 27.76
CA ILE A 494 -3.73 12.00 26.36
C ILE A 494 -3.22 13.31 25.79
N LEU A 495 -1.94 13.33 25.38
CA LEU A 495 -1.33 14.40 24.60
C LEU A 495 -1.00 13.85 23.22
N ALA A 496 -1.34 14.57 22.14
CA ALA A 496 -1.13 14.07 20.80
C ALA A 496 -0.41 15.07 19.89
N ARG A 497 0.37 14.55 18.96
CA ARG A 497 0.89 15.31 17.84
C ARG A 497 -0.13 15.26 16.70
N ALA A 498 -0.41 16.41 16.10
CA ALA A 498 -1.13 16.54 14.84
C ALA A 498 -0.18 17.03 13.74
N ARG A 499 -0.25 16.48 12.53
CA ARG A 499 0.54 16.98 11.39
C ARG A 499 0.01 18.32 10.89
N GLY A 500 -1.31 18.46 10.86
CA GLY A 500 -1.98 19.63 10.29
C GLY A 500 -3.29 19.97 10.98
N ARG A 501 -4.09 20.79 10.28
CA ARG A 501 -5.38 21.27 10.80
C ARG A 501 -6.44 20.17 10.85
N VAL A 502 -6.45 19.27 9.86
CA VAL A 502 -7.44 18.18 9.76
C VAL A 502 -7.30 17.24 10.95
N GLU A 503 -6.11 16.68 11.16
CA GLU A 503 -5.82 15.81 12.31
C GLU A 503 -6.08 16.50 13.66
N ALA A 504 -5.70 17.78 13.80
CA ALA A 504 -5.99 18.54 15.01
C ALA A 504 -7.48 18.68 15.28
N HIS A 505 -8.30 18.77 14.24
CA HIS A 505 -9.75 18.81 14.35
C HIS A 505 -10.32 17.44 14.74
N GLU A 506 -9.84 16.36 14.12
CA GLU A 506 -10.22 14.97 14.47
C GLU A 506 -9.89 14.64 15.93
N LEU A 507 -8.73 15.06 16.41
CA LEU A 507 -8.35 14.91 17.83
C LEU A 507 -9.30 15.67 18.75
N LEU A 508 -9.69 16.91 18.39
CA LEU A 508 -10.67 17.66 19.18
C LEU A 508 -12.05 16.97 19.20
N GLN A 509 -12.50 16.42 18.09
CA GLN A 509 -13.75 15.64 18.01
C GLN A 509 -13.69 14.39 18.88
N ALA A 510 -12.52 13.74 18.96
CA ALA A 510 -12.28 12.59 19.85
C ALA A 510 -12.08 12.99 21.32
N GLY A 511 -12.23 14.27 21.68
CA GLY A 511 -12.09 14.74 23.06
C GLY A 511 -10.66 15.01 23.53
N VAL A 512 -9.66 14.90 22.64
CA VAL A 512 -8.27 15.22 22.97
C VAL A 512 -8.05 16.72 22.83
N THR A 513 -7.98 17.41 23.97
CA THR A 513 -7.82 18.87 24.02
C THR A 513 -6.35 19.32 24.02
N GLN A 514 -5.44 18.45 24.41
CA GLN A 514 -4.01 18.72 24.47
C GLN A 514 -3.29 18.12 23.27
N PHE A 515 -3.04 18.94 22.25
CA PHE A 515 -2.31 18.53 21.07
C PHE A 515 -1.37 19.63 20.57
N SER A 516 -0.37 19.24 19.82
CA SER A 516 0.54 20.17 19.14
C SER A 516 0.64 19.84 17.66
N ARG A 517 0.48 20.86 16.79
CA ARG A 517 0.73 20.71 15.37
C ARG A 517 2.23 20.76 15.07
N GLU A 518 2.72 19.76 14.34
CA GLU A 518 4.15 19.50 14.17
C GLU A 518 4.96 20.71 13.70
N THR A 519 4.50 21.43 12.68
CA THR A 519 5.23 22.54 12.07
C THR A 519 4.77 23.91 12.51
N PHE A 520 3.62 24.01 13.19
CA PHE A 520 2.96 25.30 13.45
C PHE A 520 3.78 26.24 14.33
N SER A 521 4.30 25.73 15.45
CA SER A 521 5.06 26.56 16.38
C SER A 521 6.41 27.02 15.81
N SER A 522 7.09 26.13 15.10
CA SER A 522 8.37 26.45 14.45
C SER A 522 8.18 27.40 13.26
N ALA A 523 7.09 27.25 12.49
CA ALA A 523 6.75 28.16 11.40
C ALA A 523 6.42 29.57 11.93
N LEU A 524 5.65 29.66 13.02
CA LEU A 524 5.37 30.93 13.68
C LEU A 524 6.63 31.63 14.18
N GLU A 525 7.56 30.88 14.78
CA GLU A 525 8.81 31.45 15.25
C GLU A 525 9.68 31.95 14.09
N LEU A 526 9.75 31.19 12.98
CA LEU A 526 10.44 31.65 11.77
C LEU A 526 9.76 32.88 11.17
N GLY A 527 8.41 32.90 11.11
CA GLY A 527 7.64 34.06 10.65
C GLY A 527 7.93 35.31 11.49
N ARG A 528 7.97 35.18 12.81
CA ARG A 528 8.36 36.27 13.72
C ARG A 528 9.75 36.80 13.40
N LYS A 529 10.74 35.92 13.25
CA LYS A 529 12.10 36.32 12.87
C LYS A 529 12.15 37.04 11.53
N THR A 530 11.35 36.59 10.54
CA THR A 530 11.23 37.24 9.24
C THR A 530 10.68 38.65 9.37
N LEU A 531 9.62 38.87 10.17
CA LEU A 531 9.07 40.20 10.43
C LEU A 531 10.11 41.15 11.02
N VAL A 532 10.90 40.67 12.00
CA VAL A 532 11.99 41.46 12.58
C VAL A 532 13.07 41.79 11.55
N THR A 533 13.44 40.83 10.70
CA THR A 533 14.42 41.05 9.62
C THR A 533 13.94 42.08 8.59
N LEU A 534 12.61 42.16 8.36
CA LEU A 534 11.99 43.16 7.49
C LEU A 534 11.81 44.54 8.16
N GLY A 535 12.33 44.75 9.37
CA GLY A 535 12.35 46.04 10.06
C GLY A 535 11.23 46.23 11.10
N MET A 536 10.39 45.23 11.36
CA MET A 536 9.39 45.30 12.43
C MET A 536 10.08 45.23 13.81
N HIS A 537 9.66 46.05 14.75
CA HIS A 537 10.18 45.99 16.11
C HIS A 537 9.95 44.61 16.76
N PRO A 538 10.92 44.02 17.46
CA PRO A 538 10.82 42.66 18.01
C PRO A 538 9.57 42.41 18.86
N HIS A 539 9.16 43.39 19.68
CA HIS A 539 7.96 43.32 20.51
C HIS A 539 6.68 43.27 19.67
N GLN A 540 6.59 44.07 18.61
CA GLN A 540 5.46 44.04 17.66
C GLN A 540 5.35 42.71 16.93
N ALA A 541 6.49 42.19 16.47
CA ALA A 541 6.54 40.89 15.79
C ALA A 541 6.09 39.74 16.74
N GLN A 542 6.42 39.82 18.03
CA GLN A 542 5.99 38.84 19.02
C GLN A 542 4.47 38.94 19.30
N ARG A 543 3.93 40.13 19.41
CA ARG A 543 2.47 40.35 19.55
C ARG A 543 1.73 39.82 18.34
N ALA A 544 2.20 40.12 17.13
CA ALA A 544 1.65 39.61 15.89
C ALA A 544 1.61 38.07 15.85
N GLN A 545 2.70 37.42 16.24
CA GLN A 545 2.77 35.96 16.38
C GLN A 545 1.72 35.41 17.36
N LEU A 546 1.57 36.03 18.53
CA LEU A 546 0.61 35.59 19.56
C LEU A 546 -0.84 35.80 19.10
N HIS A 547 -1.14 36.91 18.45
CA HIS A 547 -2.47 37.16 17.87
C HIS A 547 -2.83 36.14 16.80
N PHE A 548 -1.93 35.89 15.86
CA PHE A 548 -2.12 34.89 14.82
C PHE A 548 -2.39 33.50 15.45
N ARG A 549 -1.61 33.11 16.46
CA ARG A 549 -1.80 31.83 17.16
C ARG A 549 -3.18 31.74 17.80
N ARG A 550 -3.67 32.79 18.45
CA ARG A 550 -4.99 32.81 19.09
C ARG A 550 -6.11 32.71 18.07
N LEU A 551 -6.01 33.47 17.00
CA LEU A 551 -7.00 33.47 15.91
C LEU A 551 -7.08 32.09 15.23
N ASP A 552 -5.93 31.52 14.88
CA ASP A 552 -5.87 30.20 14.23
C ASP A 552 -6.46 29.09 15.13
N MET A 553 -6.17 29.13 16.44
CA MET A 553 -6.76 28.19 17.40
C MET A 553 -8.28 28.40 17.60
N ARG A 554 -8.77 29.62 17.53
CA ARG A 554 -10.20 29.92 17.54
C ARG A 554 -10.88 29.33 16.32
N MET A 555 -10.37 29.61 15.13
CA MET A 555 -10.87 29.05 13.87
C MET A 555 -10.86 27.53 13.85
N LEU A 556 -9.87 26.89 14.45
CA LEU A 556 -9.81 25.44 14.56
C LEU A 556 -10.94 24.86 15.41
N ARG A 557 -11.36 25.56 16.48
CA ARG A 557 -12.44 25.13 17.35
C ARG A 557 -13.83 25.42 16.79
N GLU A 558 -13.96 26.50 16.01
CA GLU A 558 -15.25 26.95 15.44
C GLU A 558 -15.61 26.24 14.13
N LEU A 559 -14.66 25.64 13.42
CA LEU A 559 -14.88 24.89 12.20
C LEU A 559 -15.42 23.48 12.51
N ILE A 560 -16.70 23.41 12.90
CA ILE A 560 -17.51 22.18 12.83
C ILE A 560 -17.64 21.79 11.34
N PRO A 561 -17.65 20.48 10.97
CA PRO A 561 -17.39 20.01 9.61
C PRO A 561 -18.44 20.49 8.62
N MET A 562 -18.07 21.39 7.72
CA MET A 562 -18.81 21.67 6.50
C MET A 562 -17.99 21.20 5.30
N HIS A 563 -18.44 20.15 4.67
CA HIS A 563 -17.94 19.62 3.41
C HIS A 563 -18.31 20.54 2.24
N ALA A 564 -17.61 21.68 2.09
CA ALA A 564 -17.71 22.46 0.86
C ALA A 564 -16.48 23.37 0.70
N ASP A 565 -15.67 23.10 -0.32
CA ASP A 565 -14.45 23.84 -0.66
C ASP A 565 -14.65 25.36 -0.85
N THR A 566 -15.80 25.78 -1.35
CA THR A 566 -16.14 27.18 -1.59
C THR A 566 -16.33 28.00 -0.30
N VAL A 567 -16.86 27.40 0.76
CA VAL A 567 -17.05 28.05 2.07
C VAL A 567 -15.72 28.20 2.81
N GLN A 568 -14.80 27.27 2.64
CA GLN A 568 -13.47 27.38 3.23
C GLN A 568 -12.65 28.53 2.63
N ILE A 569 -12.74 28.76 1.33
CA ILE A 569 -12.04 29.85 0.63
C ILE A 569 -12.58 31.22 1.05
N SER A 570 -13.89 31.36 1.20
CA SER A 570 -14.50 32.64 1.63
C SER A 570 -14.13 32.98 3.07
N ARG A 571 -14.18 32.02 3.99
CA ARG A 571 -13.77 32.20 5.41
C ARG A 571 -12.27 32.42 5.58
N ALA A 572 -11.44 31.77 4.78
CA ALA A 572 -10.01 32.05 4.78
C ALA A 572 -9.69 33.49 4.34
N ARG A 573 -10.50 34.05 3.40
CA ARG A 573 -10.38 35.46 3.00
C ARG A 573 -10.88 36.41 4.08
N GLU A 574 -11.97 36.08 4.76
CA GLU A 574 -12.48 36.86 5.91
C GLU A 574 -11.48 36.88 7.07
N ALA A 575 -10.95 35.73 7.44
CA ALA A 575 -9.92 35.62 8.49
C ALA A 575 -8.66 36.43 8.15
N ARG A 576 -8.28 36.46 6.87
CA ARG A 576 -7.17 37.29 6.41
C ARG A 576 -7.48 38.79 6.56
N ARG A 577 -8.69 39.24 6.21
CA ARG A 577 -9.11 40.63 6.39
C ARG A 577 -9.18 41.02 7.86
N GLU A 578 -9.76 40.20 8.72
CA GLU A 578 -9.74 40.42 10.17
C GLU A 578 -8.33 40.59 10.73
N LEU A 579 -7.40 39.74 10.28
CA LEU A 579 -5.99 39.87 10.66
C LEU A 579 -5.37 41.19 10.20
N GLU A 580 -5.60 41.58 8.94
CA GLU A 580 -5.11 42.83 8.37
C GLU A 580 -5.70 44.05 9.13
N GLU A 581 -6.99 44.03 9.50
CA GLU A 581 -7.63 45.09 10.27
C GLU A 581 -7.12 45.18 11.72
N ILE A 582 -6.92 44.05 12.38
CA ILE A 582 -6.37 44.01 13.75
C ILE A 582 -4.95 44.61 13.76
N PHE A 583 -4.10 44.18 12.80
CA PHE A 583 -2.74 44.73 12.69
C PHE A 583 -2.71 46.22 12.36
N GLN A 584 -3.61 46.69 11.48
CA GLN A 584 -3.70 48.13 11.16
C GLN A 584 -4.13 48.93 12.38
N ARG A 585 -5.12 48.46 13.16
CA ARG A 585 -5.60 49.15 14.37
C ARG A 585 -4.49 49.19 15.45
N GLU A 586 -3.76 48.10 15.67
CA GLU A 586 -2.66 48.08 16.64
C GLU A 586 -1.51 48.99 16.21
N MET A 587 -1.12 48.99 14.92
CA MET A 587 -0.10 49.92 14.41
C MET A 587 -0.50 51.37 14.52
N GLN A 588 -1.79 51.72 14.32
CA GLN A 588 -2.29 53.06 14.51
C GLN A 588 -2.33 53.51 15.98
N GLN A 589 -2.68 52.59 16.89
CA GLN A 589 -2.66 52.90 18.33
C GLN A 589 -1.22 53.13 18.85
N GLU A 590 -0.24 52.37 18.38
CA GLU A 590 1.17 52.57 18.75
C GLU A 590 1.73 53.88 18.18
N ARG A 591 1.39 54.25 16.94
CA ARG A 591 1.77 55.58 16.41
C ARG A 591 1.19 56.69 17.26
N ARG A 592 -0.09 56.65 17.65
CA ARG A 592 -0.67 57.63 18.55
C ARG A 592 -0.06 57.69 19.94
N GLN A 593 0.47 56.58 20.45
CA GLN A 593 1.20 56.56 21.72
C GLN A 593 2.62 57.14 21.58
N LEU A 594 3.29 56.93 20.45
CA LEU A 594 4.58 57.53 20.17
C LEU A 594 4.48 59.03 19.89
N ASP A 595 3.49 59.47 19.10
CA ASP A 595 3.19 60.88 18.85
C ASP A 595 2.76 61.64 20.10
N GLY A 596 2.19 60.95 21.12
CA GLY A 596 1.83 61.53 22.40
C GLY A 596 2.99 61.73 23.36
N TRP A 597 4.16 61.14 23.11
CA TRP A 597 5.37 61.37 23.90
C TRP A 597 6.23 62.51 23.36
N ASP A 598 6.10 62.86 22.09
CA ASP A 598 6.80 64.00 21.44
C ASP A 598 6.11 65.36 21.78
N GLU A 599 4.91 65.38 22.35
CA GLU A 599 4.25 66.60 22.84
C GLU A 599 4.70 67.05 24.27
N PHE A 600 5.64 66.32 24.89
CA PHE A 600 6.17 66.63 26.23
C PHE A 600 7.69 66.97 26.22
N GLU A 601 8.31 67.20 25.05
CA GLU A 601 9.59 67.92 24.91
C GLU A 601 9.35 69.33 24.32
#